data_ed8f55aaebeef4a3d4bfd92b9d93361a
#
_entry.id   ed8f55aaebeef4a3d4bfd92b9d93361a
#
_cell.length_a   1.000
_cell.length_b   1.000
_cell.length_c   1.000
_cell.angle_alpha   90.00
_cell.angle_beta   90.00
_cell.angle_gamma   90.00
#
_symmetry.space_group_name_H-M   'P 1'
#
loop_
_entity.id
_entity.type
_entity.pdbx_description
1 polymer ?
#
loop_
_entity_poly.entity_id
_entity_poly.type
_entity_poly.pdbx_seq_one_letter_code
_entity_poly.pdbx_strand_id
1 'polypeptide(L)'
;MVSNSITAKSFFDAGESSLSIITESNQISSDETILVGLKFKLNSGWHTYWENPGDAGAGASVVWELPPGFTASEILWPGPTKIPVEPLMTYGYEDEALLLTKITSPKTISYPVNIGAKVSWFTCKDICLPQEGEVSIKLLQGSKSENKFTSELKEIEKTVPIDLSSPHRLSLLDNKIFLQFEREGSQQISSAYFFPAEYGFISYVAHQKLEKNDKSFSLELTPAEVQVKTSNLKGVLKLNLDGASEYYNLDLPLLYKADTSLLSLNLITALFFAFIGGLILNAMPCVFPIL
;
A
#
# COMPACT_ATOMS: atom_id res chain seq x y z
N MET A 1 -25.00 10.68 34.48
CA MET A 1 -24.46 10.03 33.28
C MET A 1 -25.28 10.47 32.08
N VAL A 2 -24.78 11.36 31.24
CA VAL A 2 -25.48 11.81 30.04
C VAL A 2 -25.24 10.75 28.98
N SER A 3 -26.25 9.95 28.68
CA SER A 3 -26.22 9.03 27.54
C SER A 3 -26.28 9.89 26.27
N ASN A 4 -25.15 10.16 25.66
CA ASN A 4 -25.11 10.69 24.30
C ASN A 4 -25.66 9.60 23.36
N SER A 5 -26.90 9.72 23.00
CA SER A 5 -27.49 8.92 21.92
C SER A 5 -26.81 9.37 20.62
N ILE A 6 -25.77 8.65 20.20
CA ILE A 6 -25.16 8.82 18.89
C ILE A 6 -26.25 8.44 17.87
N THR A 7 -26.80 9.44 17.18
CA THR A 7 -27.68 9.21 16.05
C THR A 7 -26.84 8.62 14.94
N ALA A 8 -27.14 7.39 14.50
CA ALA A 8 -26.40 6.75 13.42
C ALA A 8 -26.42 7.63 12.16
N LYS A 9 -25.25 8.07 11.72
CA LYS A 9 -25.03 8.89 10.53
C LYS A 9 -24.19 8.10 9.54
N SER A 10 -24.84 7.35 8.68
CA SER A 10 -24.15 6.46 7.73
C SER A 10 -23.54 7.17 6.51
N PHE A 11 -23.68 8.49 6.41
CA PHE A 11 -23.23 9.30 5.27
C PHE A 11 -22.68 10.64 5.74
N PHE A 12 -21.60 11.09 5.14
CA PHE A 12 -20.97 12.39 5.33
C PHE A 12 -20.61 12.98 3.97
N ASP A 13 -20.99 14.23 3.72
CA ASP A 13 -20.67 14.99 2.51
C ASP A 13 -19.54 15.97 2.81
N ALA A 14 -18.44 15.86 2.09
CA ALA A 14 -17.25 16.72 2.19
C ALA A 14 -17.10 17.66 0.97
N GLY A 15 -18.14 17.80 0.13
CA GLY A 15 -18.13 18.61 -1.08
C GLY A 15 -17.59 17.84 -2.28
N GLU A 16 -16.27 17.76 -2.46
CA GLU A 16 -15.66 17.09 -3.62
C GLU A 16 -15.63 15.55 -3.48
N SER A 17 -15.91 15.06 -2.30
CA SER A 17 -16.11 13.64 -2.01
C SER A 17 -17.18 13.43 -0.97
N SER A 18 -17.69 12.22 -0.86
CA SER A 18 -18.57 11.80 0.23
C SER A 18 -18.09 10.48 0.83
N LEU A 19 -18.36 10.29 2.11
CA LEU A 19 -18.01 9.09 2.87
C LEU A 19 -19.29 8.40 3.35
N SER A 20 -19.37 7.10 3.18
CA SER A 20 -20.45 6.28 3.73
C SER A 20 -19.88 5.07 4.45
N ILE A 21 -20.54 4.63 5.52
CA ILE A 21 -20.28 3.34 6.15
C ILE A 21 -21.35 2.34 5.71
N ILE A 22 -20.93 1.20 5.19
CA ILE A 22 -21.80 0.11 4.73
C ILE A 22 -21.35 -1.22 5.34
N THR A 23 -22.26 -2.16 5.46
CA THR A 23 -21.98 -3.50 6.03
C THR A 23 -22.59 -4.58 5.19
N GLU A 24 -22.05 -5.79 5.23
CA GLU A 24 -22.62 -6.95 4.55
C GLU A 24 -23.89 -7.49 5.22
N SER A 25 -24.16 -7.09 6.47
CA SER A 25 -25.35 -7.45 7.22
C SER A 25 -25.77 -6.31 8.16
N ASN A 26 -27.07 -6.14 8.32
CA ASN A 26 -27.63 -5.21 9.31
C ASN A 26 -27.79 -5.84 10.69
N GLN A 27 -27.39 -7.09 10.85
CA GLN A 27 -27.47 -7.89 12.07
C GLN A 27 -26.11 -8.50 12.40
N ILE A 28 -25.88 -8.74 13.68
CA ILE A 28 -24.68 -9.42 14.17
C ILE A 28 -25.01 -10.27 15.40
N SER A 29 -24.40 -11.45 15.48
CA SER A 29 -24.44 -12.35 16.64
C SER A 29 -23.14 -12.31 17.44
N SER A 30 -23.10 -12.99 18.56
CA SER A 30 -21.89 -13.18 19.37
C SER A 30 -20.83 -14.01 18.63
N ASP A 31 -19.55 -13.71 18.86
CA ASP A 31 -18.40 -14.38 18.19
C ASP A 31 -18.48 -14.36 16.66
N GLU A 32 -19.13 -13.38 16.09
CA GLU A 32 -19.32 -13.25 14.63
C GLU A 32 -18.42 -12.14 14.07
N THR A 33 -17.91 -12.36 12.86
CA THR A 33 -17.16 -11.35 12.11
C THR A 33 -17.98 -10.89 10.93
N ILE A 34 -18.09 -9.57 10.74
CA ILE A 34 -18.75 -8.95 9.61
C ILE A 34 -17.77 -8.09 8.81
N LEU A 35 -18.01 -8.01 7.51
CA LEU A 35 -17.31 -7.11 6.61
C LEU A 35 -17.99 -5.74 6.63
N VAL A 36 -17.18 -4.71 6.92
CA VAL A 36 -17.58 -3.31 6.95
C VAL A 36 -16.79 -2.56 5.88
N GLY A 37 -17.46 -1.71 5.13
CA GLY A 37 -16.87 -0.88 4.09
C GLY A 37 -16.98 0.60 4.40
N LEU A 38 -15.90 1.34 4.24
CA LEU A 38 -15.87 2.78 4.16
C LEU A 38 -15.83 3.16 2.68
N LYS A 39 -16.97 3.62 2.18
CA LYS A 39 -17.20 3.92 0.78
C LYS A 39 -17.04 5.41 0.54
N PHE A 40 -16.06 5.76 -0.27
CA PHE A 40 -15.83 7.11 -0.77
C PHE A 40 -16.41 7.22 -2.18
N LYS A 41 -17.20 8.25 -2.44
CA LYS A 41 -17.56 8.67 -3.78
C LYS A 41 -16.90 9.99 -4.06
N LEU A 42 -16.25 10.10 -5.20
CA LEU A 42 -15.46 11.24 -5.62
C LEU A 42 -16.15 11.93 -6.79
N ASN A 43 -16.11 13.24 -6.83
CA ASN A 43 -16.59 13.99 -7.99
C ASN A 43 -15.69 13.71 -9.21
N SER A 44 -16.21 13.87 -10.42
CA SER A 44 -15.48 13.56 -11.65
C SER A 44 -14.13 14.27 -11.73
N GLY A 45 -13.08 13.49 -11.98
CA GLY A 45 -11.69 13.93 -12.07
C GLY A 45 -11.00 14.14 -10.72
N TRP A 46 -11.67 13.83 -9.60
CA TRP A 46 -11.05 13.77 -8.29
C TRP A 46 -10.64 12.33 -7.96
N HIS A 47 -9.58 12.19 -7.15
CA HIS A 47 -9.06 10.91 -6.69
C HIS A 47 -8.74 10.94 -5.19
N THR A 48 -8.66 9.76 -4.60
CA THR A 48 -8.12 9.53 -3.26
C THR A 48 -7.03 8.47 -3.31
N TYR A 49 -6.32 8.27 -2.22
CA TYR A 49 -5.06 7.55 -2.20
C TYR A 49 -5.16 6.15 -1.63
N TRP A 50 -4.28 5.28 -2.11
CA TRP A 50 -3.95 4.00 -1.51
C TRP A 50 -3.05 4.22 -0.28
N GLU A 51 -2.72 3.15 0.48
CA GLU A 51 -1.88 3.22 1.68
C GLU A 51 -0.53 3.90 1.42
N ASN A 52 0.15 3.54 0.33
CA ASN A 52 1.27 4.31 -0.21
C ASN A 52 0.77 5.14 -1.41
N PRO A 53 0.67 6.45 -1.28
CA PRO A 53 0.10 7.31 -2.32
C PRO A 53 1.03 7.53 -3.52
N GLY A 54 2.27 7.02 -3.51
CA GLY A 54 3.28 7.33 -4.53
C GLY A 54 4.04 8.62 -4.22
N ASP A 55 4.19 9.50 -5.21
CA ASP A 55 4.99 10.74 -5.10
C ASP A 55 4.31 11.85 -4.27
N ALA A 56 3.00 11.81 -4.09
CA ALA A 56 2.26 12.84 -3.36
C ALA A 56 0.98 12.30 -2.72
N GLY A 57 0.54 12.95 -1.63
CA GLY A 57 -0.69 12.62 -0.92
C GLY A 57 -0.48 11.78 0.33
N ALA A 58 -1.56 11.21 0.86
CA ALA A 58 -1.55 10.26 1.96
C ALA A 58 -2.78 9.35 1.89
N GLY A 59 -2.60 8.07 2.26
CA GLY A 59 -3.71 7.13 2.42
C GLY A 59 -4.66 7.56 3.54
N ALA A 60 -5.90 7.09 3.48
CA ALA A 60 -6.89 7.38 4.51
C ALA A 60 -6.48 6.76 5.86
N SER A 61 -6.77 7.46 6.94
CA SER A 61 -6.63 6.95 8.30
C SER A 61 -8.01 6.80 8.96
N VAL A 62 -8.17 5.75 9.76
CA VAL A 62 -9.44 5.40 10.39
C VAL A 62 -9.24 5.18 11.88
N VAL A 63 -10.04 5.86 12.69
CA VAL A 63 -10.17 5.61 14.12
C VAL A 63 -11.56 5.02 14.35
N TRP A 64 -11.61 3.74 14.70
CA TRP A 64 -12.87 3.04 14.97
C TRP A 64 -13.41 3.38 16.36
N GLU A 65 -14.69 3.70 16.42
CA GLU A 65 -15.46 3.86 17.65
C GLU A 65 -16.34 2.62 17.83
N LEU A 66 -15.79 1.65 18.57
CA LEU A 66 -16.43 0.34 18.78
C LEU A 66 -16.95 0.18 20.19
N PRO A 67 -18.06 -0.55 20.38
CA PRO A 67 -18.50 -0.93 21.72
C PRO A 67 -17.46 -1.84 22.42
N PRO A 68 -17.50 -1.94 23.75
CA PRO A 68 -16.57 -2.78 24.50
C PRO A 68 -16.52 -4.23 24.01
N GLY A 69 -15.31 -4.75 23.81
CA GLY A 69 -15.06 -6.12 23.39
C GLY A 69 -15.10 -6.36 21.87
N PHE A 70 -15.58 -5.41 21.08
CA PHE A 70 -15.46 -5.48 19.61
C PHE A 70 -14.03 -5.14 19.18
N THR A 71 -13.58 -5.77 18.10
CA THR A 71 -12.27 -5.52 17.50
C THR A 71 -12.42 -5.27 15.99
N ALA A 72 -11.58 -4.38 15.46
CA ALA A 72 -11.45 -4.16 14.02
C ALA A 72 -10.10 -4.68 13.54
N SER A 73 -10.06 -5.28 12.36
CA SER A 73 -8.81 -5.54 11.64
C SER A 73 -8.19 -4.24 11.15
N GLU A 74 -6.96 -4.30 10.69
CA GLU A 74 -6.41 -3.25 9.84
C GLU A 74 -7.27 -3.08 8.58
N ILE A 75 -7.08 -1.95 7.88
CA ILE A 75 -7.76 -1.69 6.61
C ILE A 75 -7.28 -2.71 5.58
N LEU A 76 -8.22 -3.38 4.95
CA LEU A 76 -7.98 -4.22 3.79
C LEU A 76 -8.08 -3.32 2.55
N TRP A 77 -6.93 -2.93 2.04
CA TRP A 77 -6.83 -2.05 0.90
C TRP A 77 -7.10 -2.81 -0.39
N PRO A 78 -8.11 -2.45 -1.20
CA PRO A 78 -8.26 -2.98 -2.55
C PRO A 78 -7.03 -2.65 -3.40
N GLY A 79 -6.78 -3.46 -4.43
CA GLY A 79 -5.66 -3.20 -5.33
C GLY A 79 -5.73 -1.81 -5.97
N PRO A 80 -4.66 -1.02 -5.91
CA PRO A 80 -4.65 0.36 -6.39
C PRO A 80 -4.57 0.47 -7.92
N THR A 81 -4.79 1.70 -8.42
CA THR A 81 -4.49 2.11 -9.78
C THR A 81 -3.40 3.18 -9.82
N LYS A 82 -2.74 3.30 -10.97
CA LYS A 82 -1.83 4.43 -11.24
C LYS A 82 -2.64 5.65 -11.63
N ILE A 83 -2.35 6.77 -11.02
CA ILE A 83 -2.96 8.06 -11.32
C ILE A 83 -1.82 9.03 -11.63
N PRO A 84 -1.53 9.27 -12.92
CA PRO A 84 -0.47 10.20 -13.30
C PRO A 84 -0.91 11.65 -13.02
N VAL A 85 -0.07 12.37 -12.28
CA VAL A 85 -0.21 13.80 -11.98
C VAL A 85 1.11 14.46 -12.35
N GLU A 86 1.34 14.66 -13.65
CA GLU A 86 2.64 15.08 -14.19
C GLU A 86 3.29 16.26 -13.43
N PRO A 87 4.60 16.15 -13.08
CA PRO A 87 5.56 15.08 -13.40
C PRO A 87 5.53 13.89 -12.42
N LEU A 88 4.55 13.80 -11.52
CA LEU A 88 4.43 12.83 -10.43
C LEU A 88 3.59 11.62 -10.85
N MET A 89 3.80 10.50 -10.14
CA MET A 89 2.95 9.32 -10.21
C MET A 89 2.35 9.05 -8.85
N THR A 90 1.02 9.00 -8.77
CA THR A 90 0.31 8.66 -7.53
C THR A 90 -0.41 7.32 -7.66
N TYR A 91 -0.73 6.73 -6.51
CA TYR A 91 -1.45 5.46 -6.40
C TYR A 91 -2.72 5.66 -5.59
N GLY A 92 -3.83 5.19 -6.11
CA GLY A 92 -5.10 5.39 -5.43
C GLY A 92 -6.29 4.92 -6.25
N TYR A 93 -7.38 5.66 -6.08
CA TYR A 93 -8.70 5.33 -6.62
C TYR A 93 -9.36 6.57 -7.20
N GLU A 94 -9.96 6.42 -8.38
CA GLU A 94 -10.76 7.44 -9.05
C GLU A 94 -12.25 7.08 -8.94
N ASP A 95 -13.14 8.05 -9.03
CA ASP A 95 -14.59 7.92 -8.97
C ASP A 95 -15.11 7.33 -7.64
N GLU A 96 -14.61 6.19 -7.21
CA GLU A 96 -15.03 5.49 -6.00
C GLU A 96 -13.87 4.71 -5.36
N ALA A 97 -13.81 4.74 -4.02
CA ALA A 97 -12.95 3.85 -3.24
C ALA A 97 -13.79 3.15 -2.17
N LEU A 98 -13.58 1.86 -1.95
CA LEU A 98 -14.27 1.09 -0.91
C LEU A 98 -13.23 0.35 -0.05
N LEU A 99 -12.82 0.98 1.05
CA LEU A 99 -11.87 0.41 2.00
C LEU A 99 -12.60 -0.57 2.93
N LEU A 100 -12.06 -1.76 3.10
CA LEU A 100 -12.69 -2.81 3.86
C LEU A 100 -12.05 -3.02 5.23
N THR A 101 -12.84 -3.44 6.22
CA THR A 101 -12.37 -3.83 7.55
C THR A 101 -13.24 -4.97 8.07
N LYS A 102 -12.64 -5.95 8.71
CA LYS A 102 -13.35 -7.01 9.42
C LYS A 102 -13.56 -6.61 10.87
N ILE A 103 -14.83 -6.53 11.29
CA ILE A 103 -15.19 -6.23 12.68
C ILE A 103 -15.72 -7.49 13.33
N THR A 104 -15.10 -7.88 14.44
CA THR A 104 -15.44 -9.08 15.20
C THR A 104 -16.09 -8.70 16.52
N SER A 105 -17.23 -9.33 16.80
CA SER A 105 -17.99 -9.15 18.02
C SER A 105 -17.48 -10.04 19.16
N PRO A 106 -17.68 -9.61 20.44
CA PRO A 106 -17.36 -10.44 21.59
C PRO A 106 -18.43 -11.53 21.82
N LYS A 107 -18.15 -12.43 22.79
CA LYS A 107 -19.09 -13.48 23.24
C LYS A 107 -20.38 -12.95 23.86
N THR A 108 -20.32 -11.77 24.45
CA THR A 108 -21.48 -11.13 25.08
C THR A 108 -21.68 -9.75 24.50
N ILE A 109 -22.85 -9.48 23.95
CA ILE A 109 -23.18 -8.24 23.26
C ILE A 109 -24.37 -7.57 23.92
N SER A 110 -24.32 -6.26 24.10
CA SER A 110 -25.45 -5.42 24.42
C SER A 110 -26.00 -4.76 23.16
N TYR A 111 -27.26 -4.99 22.86
CA TYR A 111 -27.91 -4.45 21.67
C TYR A 111 -28.74 -3.19 21.96
N PRO A 112 -28.90 -2.29 21.00
CA PRO A 112 -28.31 -2.31 19.66
C PRO A 112 -26.80 -1.98 19.67
N VAL A 113 -26.05 -2.50 18.71
CA VAL A 113 -24.64 -2.22 18.51
C VAL A 113 -24.49 -1.00 17.59
N ASN A 114 -23.75 0.02 18.01
CA ASN A 114 -23.36 1.12 17.16
C ASN A 114 -21.87 1.01 16.83
N ILE A 115 -21.55 0.96 15.54
CA ILE A 115 -20.18 0.98 15.01
C ILE A 115 -19.96 2.34 14.39
N GLY A 116 -18.97 3.09 14.88
CA GLY A 116 -18.58 4.39 14.37
C GLY A 116 -17.16 4.38 13.82
N ALA A 117 -16.88 5.30 12.92
CA ALA A 117 -15.56 5.57 12.39
C ALA A 117 -15.36 7.07 12.21
N LYS A 118 -14.19 7.56 12.70
CA LYS A 118 -13.64 8.87 12.34
C LYS A 118 -12.58 8.64 11.28
N VAL A 119 -12.75 9.30 10.15
CA VAL A 119 -11.93 9.06 8.96
C VAL A 119 -11.33 10.37 8.51
N SER A 120 -10.01 10.37 8.29
CA SER A 120 -9.30 11.48 7.66
C SER A 120 -8.73 10.98 6.33
N TRP A 121 -8.93 11.75 5.24
CA TRP A 121 -8.45 11.39 3.91
C TRP A 121 -8.12 12.63 3.10
N PHE A 122 -7.46 12.44 1.97
CA PHE A 122 -7.27 13.49 0.98
C PHE A 122 -8.11 13.22 -0.26
N THR A 123 -8.71 14.28 -0.80
CA THR A 123 -9.36 14.28 -2.11
C THR A 123 -8.62 15.27 -2.99
N CYS A 124 -8.05 14.80 -4.10
CA CYS A 124 -7.15 15.61 -4.93
C CYS A 124 -7.57 15.62 -6.40
N LYS A 125 -7.29 16.76 -7.05
CA LYS A 125 -7.34 16.96 -8.50
C LYS A 125 -6.19 17.89 -8.87
N ASP A 126 -6.44 19.20 -9.10
CA ASP A 126 -5.41 20.22 -9.28
C ASP A 126 -4.83 20.67 -7.92
N ILE A 127 -5.60 20.50 -6.87
CA ILE A 127 -5.24 20.75 -5.47
C ILE A 127 -5.64 19.56 -4.61
N CYS A 128 -4.97 19.40 -3.47
CA CYS A 128 -5.31 18.37 -2.48
C CYS A 128 -6.03 19.00 -1.29
N LEU A 129 -7.23 18.51 -1.02
CA LEU A 129 -8.07 18.95 0.09
C LEU A 129 -8.04 17.89 1.19
N PRO A 130 -7.54 18.21 2.39
CA PRO A 130 -7.70 17.35 3.54
C PRO A 130 -9.16 17.34 3.96
N GLN A 131 -9.69 16.15 4.19
CA GLN A 131 -11.07 15.90 4.60
C GLN A 131 -11.10 15.10 5.90
N GLU A 132 -12.09 15.39 6.73
CA GLU A 132 -12.38 14.62 7.93
C GLU A 132 -13.88 14.41 8.04
N GLY A 133 -14.30 13.19 8.38
CA GLY A 133 -15.71 12.86 8.52
C GLY A 133 -15.96 11.78 9.56
N GLU A 134 -17.15 11.83 10.16
CA GLU A 134 -17.61 10.82 11.10
C GLU A 134 -18.83 10.12 10.52
N VAL A 135 -18.78 8.79 10.51
CA VAL A 135 -19.91 7.95 10.08
C VAL A 135 -20.15 6.85 11.10
N SER A 136 -21.41 6.42 11.22
CA SER A 136 -21.78 5.34 12.12
C SER A 136 -22.97 4.55 11.59
N ILE A 137 -23.02 3.27 11.94
CA ILE A 137 -24.09 2.35 11.60
C ILE A 137 -24.57 1.58 12.81
N LYS A 138 -25.87 1.31 12.86
CA LYS A 138 -26.51 0.55 13.92
C LYS A 138 -26.78 -0.87 13.43
N LEU A 139 -26.30 -1.87 14.20
CA LEU A 139 -26.58 -3.27 13.96
C LEU A 139 -27.56 -3.80 14.99
N LEU A 140 -28.45 -4.67 14.54
CA LEU A 140 -29.46 -5.32 15.35
C LEU A 140 -28.98 -6.72 15.78
N GLN A 141 -29.65 -7.29 16.76
CA GLN A 141 -29.43 -8.67 17.15
C GLN A 141 -29.94 -9.62 16.06
N GLY A 142 -29.13 -10.59 15.68
CA GLY A 142 -29.51 -11.64 14.73
C GLY A 142 -28.29 -12.21 14.03
N SER A 143 -28.45 -13.36 13.42
CA SER A 143 -27.43 -13.97 12.57
C SER A 143 -27.24 -13.14 11.31
N LYS A 144 -26.02 -13.14 10.81
CA LYS A 144 -25.65 -12.46 9.57
C LYS A 144 -26.59 -12.83 8.42
N SER A 145 -27.17 -11.82 7.79
CA SER A 145 -28.05 -11.96 6.65
C SER A 145 -27.67 -10.96 5.56
N GLU A 146 -27.70 -11.41 4.32
CA GLU A 146 -27.34 -10.55 3.19
C GLU A 146 -28.27 -9.34 3.09
N ASN A 147 -27.68 -8.20 2.72
CA ASN A 147 -28.39 -6.96 2.44
C ASN A 147 -27.97 -6.41 1.05
N LYS A 148 -28.44 -5.23 0.69
CA LYS A 148 -28.18 -4.63 -0.62
C LYS A 148 -26.69 -4.35 -0.90
N PHE A 149 -25.83 -4.31 0.12
CA PHE A 149 -24.40 -4.01 -0.02
C PHE A 149 -23.52 -5.27 -0.01
N THR A 150 -24.08 -6.43 0.31
CA THR A 150 -23.32 -7.68 0.43
C THR A 150 -22.57 -8.03 -0.85
N SER A 151 -23.24 -7.92 -1.99
CA SER A 151 -22.62 -8.22 -3.30
C SER A 151 -21.48 -7.28 -3.62
N GLU A 152 -21.67 -5.98 -3.40
CA GLU A 152 -20.66 -4.96 -3.63
C GLU A 152 -19.41 -5.20 -2.77
N LEU A 153 -19.60 -5.43 -1.48
CA LEU A 153 -18.50 -5.70 -0.54
C LEU A 153 -17.73 -6.96 -0.92
N LYS A 154 -18.42 -8.03 -1.31
CA LYS A 154 -17.80 -9.28 -1.75
C LYS A 154 -17.02 -9.13 -3.07
N GLU A 155 -17.49 -8.29 -4.01
CA GLU A 155 -16.76 -8.03 -5.26
C GLU A 155 -15.47 -7.24 -4.98
N ILE A 156 -15.54 -6.24 -4.13
CA ILE A 156 -14.33 -5.49 -3.75
C ILE A 156 -13.37 -6.35 -2.91
N GLU A 157 -13.88 -7.22 -2.04
CA GLU A 157 -13.03 -8.16 -1.26
C GLU A 157 -12.16 -9.03 -2.18
N LYS A 158 -12.62 -9.39 -3.38
CA LYS A 158 -11.82 -10.14 -4.37
C LYS A 158 -10.64 -9.34 -4.95
N THR A 159 -10.68 -8.02 -4.84
CA THR A 159 -9.58 -7.13 -5.29
C THR A 159 -8.57 -6.83 -4.18
N VAL A 160 -8.85 -7.24 -2.95
CA VAL A 160 -7.88 -7.17 -1.86
C VAL A 160 -6.74 -8.14 -2.16
N PRO A 161 -5.47 -7.70 -2.12
CA PRO A 161 -4.35 -8.54 -2.44
C PRO A 161 -4.25 -9.78 -1.55
N ILE A 162 -3.95 -10.92 -2.15
CA ILE A 162 -3.69 -12.19 -1.48
C ILE A 162 -2.22 -12.57 -1.61
N ASP A 163 -1.72 -13.46 -0.76
CA ASP A 163 -0.33 -13.89 -0.85
C ASP A 163 -0.08 -14.69 -2.14
N LEU A 164 1.01 -14.37 -2.83
CA LEU A 164 1.41 -15.10 -4.03
C LEU A 164 1.97 -16.49 -3.65
N SER A 165 1.26 -17.53 -4.01
CA SER A 165 1.64 -18.92 -3.68
C SER A 165 2.70 -19.52 -4.62
N SER A 166 2.89 -18.96 -5.83
CA SER A 166 3.86 -19.44 -6.79
C SER A 166 5.29 -19.02 -6.43
N PRO A 167 6.34 -19.74 -6.92
CA PRO A 167 7.73 -19.32 -6.73
C PRO A 167 7.97 -17.91 -7.24
N HIS A 168 8.56 -17.08 -6.40
CA HIS A 168 8.89 -15.71 -6.74
C HIS A 168 10.18 -15.25 -6.04
N ARG A 169 10.93 -14.37 -6.66
CA ARG A 169 12.22 -13.89 -6.14
C ARG A 169 12.58 -12.51 -6.68
N LEU A 170 13.47 -11.83 -5.95
CA LEU A 170 14.13 -10.61 -6.42
C LEU A 170 15.56 -10.89 -6.82
N SER A 171 16.01 -10.20 -7.85
CA SER A 171 17.42 -10.11 -8.21
C SER A 171 17.78 -8.66 -8.56
N LEU A 172 19.00 -8.27 -8.22
CA LEU A 172 19.57 -6.97 -8.59
C LEU A 172 20.66 -7.19 -9.62
N LEU A 173 20.53 -6.57 -10.78
CA LEU A 173 21.49 -6.64 -11.88
C LEU A 173 21.54 -5.28 -12.58
N ASP A 174 22.76 -4.76 -12.82
CA ASP A 174 23.01 -3.49 -13.53
C ASP A 174 22.16 -2.32 -13.01
N ASN A 175 22.11 -2.18 -11.69
CA ASN A 175 21.30 -1.17 -10.98
C ASN A 175 19.80 -1.21 -11.32
N LYS A 176 19.28 -2.37 -11.69
CA LYS A 176 17.85 -2.66 -11.89
C LYS A 176 17.43 -3.79 -10.98
N ILE A 177 16.17 -3.72 -10.51
CA ILE A 177 15.56 -4.77 -9.71
C ILE A 177 14.67 -5.59 -10.64
N PHE A 178 14.84 -6.90 -10.60
CA PHE A 178 14.00 -7.84 -11.34
C PHE A 178 13.17 -8.65 -10.38
N LEU A 179 11.86 -8.43 -10.41
CA LEU A 179 10.88 -9.26 -9.73
C LEU A 179 10.52 -10.42 -10.67
N GLN A 180 10.98 -11.61 -10.32
CA GLN A 180 10.73 -12.83 -11.08
C GLN A 180 9.66 -13.66 -10.37
N PHE A 181 8.67 -14.15 -11.12
CA PHE A 181 7.60 -14.99 -10.60
C PHE A 181 7.14 -16.00 -11.65
N GLU A 182 6.54 -17.08 -11.17
CA GLU A 182 5.96 -18.12 -12.02
C GLU A 182 4.44 -18.09 -11.88
N ARG A 183 3.75 -18.43 -12.94
CA ARG A 183 2.30 -18.60 -12.92
C ARG A 183 1.89 -19.81 -13.73
N GLU A 184 1.12 -20.68 -13.11
CA GLU A 184 0.42 -21.76 -13.80
C GLU A 184 -0.99 -21.30 -14.17
N GLY A 185 -1.46 -21.70 -15.34
CA GLY A 185 -2.80 -21.39 -15.81
C GLY A 185 -2.85 -21.05 -17.31
N SER A 186 -4.05 -21.13 -17.88
CA SER A 186 -4.29 -20.90 -19.32
C SER A 186 -4.46 -19.43 -19.68
N GLN A 187 -4.77 -18.55 -18.70
CA GLN A 187 -4.99 -17.14 -18.98
C GLN A 187 -3.65 -16.42 -19.16
N GLN A 188 -3.57 -15.65 -20.24
CA GLN A 188 -2.36 -14.87 -20.55
C GLN A 188 -2.31 -13.60 -19.68
N ILE A 189 -1.13 -13.31 -19.12
CA ILE A 189 -0.87 -12.02 -18.48
C ILE A 189 -0.64 -11.01 -19.61
N SER A 190 -1.51 -10.00 -19.74
CA SER A 190 -1.35 -8.91 -20.69
C SER A 190 -0.33 -7.88 -20.22
N SER A 191 -0.37 -7.50 -18.95
CA SER A 191 0.60 -6.61 -18.31
C SER A 191 0.71 -6.91 -16.81
N ALA A 192 1.80 -6.42 -16.21
CA ALA A 192 2.00 -6.46 -14.77
C ALA A 192 2.49 -5.11 -14.26
N TYR A 193 2.19 -4.80 -13.00
CA TYR A 193 2.71 -3.63 -12.32
C TYR A 193 2.90 -3.91 -10.84
N PHE A 194 4.00 -3.43 -10.27
CA PHE A 194 4.30 -3.54 -8.86
C PHE A 194 4.08 -2.18 -8.17
N PHE A 195 3.23 -2.16 -7.16
CA PHE A 195 2.97 -1.02 -6.28
C PHE A 195 3.72 -1.24 -4.97
N PRO A 196 4.78 -0.48 -4.65
CA PRO A 196 5.48 -0.63 -3.39
C PRO A 196 4.60 -0.16 -2.23
N ALA A 197 4.60 -0.88 -1.11
CA ALA A 197 3.92 -0.46 0.12
C ALA A 197 4.73 0.58 0.89
N GLU A 198 6.06 0.62 0.69
CA GLU A 198 6.97 1.53 1.38
C GLU A 198 7.57 2.56 0.40
N TYR A 199 7.85 3.76 0.91
CA TYR A 199 8.43 4.86 0.13
C TYR A 199 9.90 4.63 -0.23
N GLY A 200 10.33 5.23 -1.37
CA GLY A 200 11.74 5.38 -1.70
C GLY A 200 12.43 4.09 -2.14
N PHE A 201 11.67 3.07 -2.53
CA PHE A 201 12.22 1.80 -3.00
C PHE A 201 12.48 1.80 -4.50
N ILE A 202 11.47 2.20 -5.26
CA ILE A 202 11.52 2.30 -6.73
C ILE A 202 11.07 3.68 -7.18
N SER A 203 11.46 4.05 -8.38
CA SER A 203 10.94 5.24 -9.07
C SER A 203 9.50 4.97 -9.53
N TYR A 204 8.55 5.75 -9.02
CA TYR A 204 7.13 5.57 -9.33
C TYR A 204 6.78 5.96 -10.78
N VAL A 205 7.49 6.95 -11.33
CA VAL A 205 7.30 7.40 -12.72
C VAL A 205 7.98 6.51 -13.76
N ALA A 206 8.97 5.70 -13.35
CA ALA A 206 9.69 4.84 -14.25
C ALA A 206 8.77 3.73 -14.82
N HIS A 207 8.92 3.47 -16.11
CA HIS A 207 8.21 2.38 -16.75
C HIS A 207 8.68 1.03 -16.22
N GLN A 208 7.73 0.17 -15.83
CA GLN A 208 8.00 -1.20 -15.42
C GLN A 208 7.79 -2.12 -16.64
N LYS A 209 8.86 -2.78 -17.09
CA LYS A 209 8.84 -3.65 -18.27
C LYS A 209 8.61 -5.10 -17.87
N LEU A 210 7.55 -5.71 -18.39
CA LEU A 210 7.29 -7.14 -18.21
C LEU A 210 7.91 -7.94 -19.35
N GLU A 211 8.81 -8.86 -19.01
CA GLU A 211 9.34 -9.88 -19.91
C GLU A 211 8.71 -11.23 -19.60
N LYS A 212 8.36 -11.98 -20.65
CA LYS A 212 7.65 -13.26 -20.56
C LYS A 212 8.54 -14.36 -21.14
N ASN A 213 8.67 -15.46 -20.44
CA ASN A 213 9.42 -16.61 -20.89
C ASN A 213 8.69 -17.89 -20.44
N ASP A 214 7.93 -18.51 -21.33
CA ASP A 214 7.03 -19.64 -21.06
C ASP A 214 6.13 -19.43 -19.83
N LYS A 215 6.46 -20.07 -18.70
CA LYS A 215 5.72 -19.96 -17.43
C LYS A 215 6.32 -18.95 -16.45
N SER A 216 7.49 -18.38 -16.78
CA SER A 216 8.19 -17.43 -15.94
C SER A 216 8.05 -16.01 -16.47
N PHE A 217 7.94 -15.07 -15.53
CA PHE A 217 7.76 -13.65 -15.81
C PHE A 217 8.81 -12.87 -15.05
N SER A 218 9.32 -11.81 -15.66
CA SER A 218 10.28 -10.90 -15.03
C SER A 218 9.80 -9.47 -15.20
N LEU A 219 9.53 -8.79 -14.08
CA LEU A 219 9.16 -7.37 -14.06
C LEU A 219 10.38 -6.55 -13.68
N GLU A 220 10.84 -5.71 -14.60
CA GLU A 220 11.95 -4.79 -14.37
C GLU A 220 11.46 -3.55 -13.60
N LEU A 221 12.10 -3.27 -12.46
CA LEU A 221 11.82 -2.12 -11.61
C LEU A 221 13.05 -1.22 -11.56
N THR A 222 12.85 0.08 -11.68
CA THR A 222 13.92 1.07 -11.56
C THR A 222 14.01 1.51 -10.10
N PRO A 223 15.16 1.36 -9.41
CA PRO A 223 15.34 1.88 -8.07
C PRO A 223 15.11 3.38 -7.99
N ALA A 224 14.67 3.87 -6.82
CA ALA A 224 14.61 5.29 -6.54
C ALA A 224 16.03 5.90 -6.49
N GLU A 225 16.19 7.19 -6.81
CA GLU A 225 17.46 7.89 -6.72
C GLU A 225 18.01 7.91 -5.29
N VAL A 226 17.13 8.12 -4.32
CA VAL A 226 17.46 8.06 -2.89
C VAL A 226 16.87 6.77 -2.33
N GLN A 227 17.72 5.76 -2.20
CA GLN A 227 17.29 4.47 -1.66
C GLN A 227 17.13 4.54 -0.13
N VAL A 228 15.96 4.20 0.37
CA VAL A 228 15.77 3.87 1.77
C VAL A 228 16.34 2.46 1.99
N LYS A 229 17.20 2.30 3.00
CA LYS A 229 17.75 0.98 3.37
C LYS A 229 16.65 0.13 4.00
N THR A 230 15.85 -0.51 3.18
CA THR A 230 14.92 -1.55 3.64
C THR A 230 15.53 -2.92 3.39
N SER A 231 15.25 -3.88 4.26
CA SER A 231 15.71 -5.27 4.09
C SER A 231 14.85 -6.04 3.08
N ASN A 232 13.61 -5.59 2.87
CA ASN A 232 12.61 -6.30 2.07
C ASN A 232 11.92 -5.33 1.09
N LEU A 233 11.55 -5.86 -0.07
CA LEU A 233 10.59 -5.22 -0.98
C LEU A 233 9.19 -5.68 -0.60
N LYS A 234 8.40 -4.75 -0.06
CA LYS A 234 6.98 -4.99 0.25
C LYS A 234 6.09 -4.24 -0.72
N GLY A 235 5.00 -4.84 -1.11
CA GLY A 235 4.02 -4.20 -1.97
C GLY A 235 3.06 -5.16 -2.64
N VAL A 236 2.35 -4.64 -3.63
CA VAL A 236 1.31 -5.35 -4.35
C VAL A 236 1.70 -5.52 -5.81
N LEU A 237 1.75 -6.76 -6.26
CA LEU A 237 1.88 -7.11 -7.68
C LEU A 237 0.48 -7.21 -8.29
N LYS A 238 0.18 -6.34 -9.24
CA LYS A 238 -1.02 -6.41 -10.08
C LYS A 238 -0.70 -7.15 -11.36
N LEU A 239 -1.50 -8.17 -11.67
CA LEU A 239 -1.47 -8.88 -12.94
C LEU A 239 -2.76 -8.58 -13.70
N ASN A 240 -2.63 -8.01 -14.89
CA ASN A 240 -3.77 -7.85 -15.79
C ASN A 240 -3.86 -9.07 -16.71
N LEU A 241 -5.02 -9.71 -16.67
CA LEU A 241 -5.37 -10.88 -17.45
C LEU A 241 -6.42 -10.48 -18.48
N ASP A 242 -6.76 -11.39 -19.39
CA ASP A 242 -7.84 -11.18 -20.33
C ASP A 242 -9.18 -11.08 -19.57
N GLY A 243 -9.63 -9.83 -19.34
CA GLY A 243 -10.92 -9.52 -18.70
C GLY A 243 -10.92 -9.40 -17.17
N ALA A 244 -9.78 -9.56 -16.49
CA ALA A 244 -9.69 -9.45 -15.02
C ALA A 244 -8.35 -8.90 -14.56
N SER A 245 -8.29 -8.41 -13.32
CA SER A 245 -7.04 -8.09 -12.63
C SER A 245 -6.93 -8.91 -11.35
N GLU A 246 -5.74 -9.44 -11.09
CA GLU A 246 -5.40 -10.12 -9.84
C GLU A 246 -4.36 -9.30 -9.09
N TYR A 247 -4.43 -9.33 -7.76
CA TYR A 247 -3.55 -8.57 -6.88
C TYR A 247 -2.90 -9.49 -5.86
N TYR A 248 -1.58 -9.42 -5.73
CA TYR A 248 -0.79 -10.29 -4.87
C TYR A 248 0.11 -9.51 -3.93
N ASN A 249 0.04 -9.82 -2.63
CA ASN A 249 0.99 -9.31 -1.65
C ASN A 249 2.35 -9.96 -1.86
N LEU A 250 3.39 -9.15 -1.81
CA LEU A 250 4.78 -9.57 -1.82
C LEU A 250 5.51 -8.97 -0.62
N ASP A 251 6.32 -9.81 0.05
CA ASP A 251 7.30 -9.40 1.08
C ASP A 251 8.59 -10.19 0.82
N LEU A 252 9.48 -9.63 0.01
CA LEU A 252 10.65 -10.30 -0.51
C LEU A 252 11.93 -9.70 0.03
N PRO A 253 12.83 -10.52 0.61
CA PRO A 253 14.13 -10.03 1.03
C PRO A 253 14.94 -9.55 -0.18
N LEU A 254 15.52 -8.37 -0.06
CA LEU A 254 16.54 -7.89 -0.98
C LEU A 254 17.83 -8.66 -0.70
N LEU A 255 18.09 -9.63 -1.54
CA LEU A 255 19.39 -10.25 -1.60
C LEU A 255 20.34 -9.24 -2.28
N TYR A 256 20.89 -8.30 -1.50
CA TYR A 256 22.09 -7.58 -1.92
C TYR A 256 23.15 -8.63 -2.20
N LYS A 257 23.45 -8.92 -3.46
CA LYS A 257 24.79 -9.37 -3.79
C LYS A 257 25.67 -8.18 -3.40
N ALA A 258 26.32 -8.29 -2.26
CA ALA A 258 27.42 -7.38 -1.95
C ALA A 258 28.32 -7.44 -3.19
N ASP A 259 28.41 -6.33 -3.90
CA ASP A 259 29.39 -6.17 -4.96
C ASP A 259 30.77 -6.24 -4.27
N THR A 260 31.31 -7.44 -4.19
CA THR A 260 32.68 -7.67 -3.72
C THR A 260 33.69 -7.02 -4.66
N SER A 261 33.26 -6.43 -5.78
CA SER A 261 34.10 -5.72 -6.73
C SER A 261 34.66 -4.40 -6.18
N LEU A 262 34.01 -3.75 -5.21
CA LEU A 262 34.54 -2.53 -4.57
C LEU A 262 35.56 -2.82 -3.43
N LEU A 263 35.72 -4.06 -3.00
CA LEU A 263 36.67 -4.46 -1.97
C LEU A 263 37.91 -5.20 -2.52
N SER A 264 38.05 -5.30 -3.84
CA SER A 264 39.30 -5.78 -4.46
C SER A 264 40.33 -4.65 -4.71
N LEU A 265 40.28 -3.57 -3.94
CA LEU A 265 41.49 -2.83 -3.70
C LEU A 265 42.45 -3.79 -2.98
N ASN A 266 43.28 -4.46 -3.79
CA ASN A 266 44.33 -5.34 -3.29
C ASN A 266 44.99 -4.62 -2.12
N LEU A 267 45.07 -5.27 -0.96
CA LEU A 267 45.70 -4.69 0.24
C LEU A 267 47.04 -4.05 -0.10
N ILE A 268 47.77 -4.63 -1.06
CA ILE A 268 49.02 -4.14 -1.63
C ILE A 268 48.81 -2.76 -2.31
N THR A 269 47.75 -2.56 -3.09
CA THR A 269 47.44 -1.29 -3.77
C THR A 269 47.07 -0.20 -2.76
N ALA A 270 46.29 -0.54 -1.73
CA ALA A 270 45.95 0.38 -0.65
C ALA A 270 47.17 0.79 0.17
N LEU A 271 48.07 -0.17 0.51
CA LEU A 271 49.36 0.09 1.19
C LEU A 271 50.26 0.94 0.31
N PHE A 272 50.34 0.70 -1.00
CA PHE A 272 51.13 1.49 -1.94
C PHE A 272 50.67 2.95 -2.00
N PHE A 273 49.36 3.22 -2.10
CA PHE A 273 48.84 4.59 -2.07
C PHE A 273 48.98 5.26 -0.71
N ALA A 274 48.83 4.52 0.39
CA ALA A 274 49.10 5.04 1.73
C ALA A 274 50.58 5.42 1.93
N PHE A 275 51.50 4.60 1.38
CA PHE A 275 52.95 4.88 1.43
C PHE A 275 53.31 6.11 0.60
N ILE A 276 52.81 6.25 -0.64
CA ILE A 276 53.01 7.44 -1.48
C ILE A 276 52.42 8.68 -0.82
N GLY A 277 51.21 8.61 -0.25
CA GLY A 277 50.58 9.71 0.49
C GLY A 277 51.43 10.16 1.68
N GLY A 278 51.99 9.22 2.44
CA GLY A 278 52.92 9.49 3.53
C GLY A 278 54.21 10.13 3.06
N LEU A 279 54.81 9.71 1.93
CA LEU A 279 55.99 10.32 1.34
C LEU A 279 55.74 11.76 0.87
N ILE A 280 54.58 12.03 0.25
CA ILE A 280 54.22 13.39 -0.19
C ILE A 280 54.06 14.32 1.01
N LEU A 281 53.39 13.86 2.08
CA LEU A 281 53.23 14.64 3.30
C LEU A 281 54.60 14.94 4.01
N ASN A 282 55.57 14.00 3.96
CA ASN A 282 56.88 14.19 4.51
C ASN A 282 57.82 15.05 3.62
N ALA A 283 57.53 15.11 2.30
CA ALA A 283 58.33 15.91 1.35
C ALA A 283 57.89 17.39 1.30
N MET A 284 56.79 17.78 1.94
CA MET A 284 56.42 19.18 2.12
C MET A 284 57.17 19.76 3.31
N PRO A 285 58.19 20.62 3.10
CA PRO A 285 58.84 21.31 4.19
C PRO A 285 57.80 22.27 4.82
N CYS A 286 57.43 22.00 6.06
CA CYS A 286 56.68 22.96 6.87
C CYS A 286 57.60 24.19 7.07
N VAL A 287 57.50 25.18 6.20
CA VAL A 287 58.04 26.50 6.46
C VAL A 287 57.09 27.16 7.47
N PHE A 288 57.43 27.01 8.75
CA PHE A 288 56.88 27.85 9.79
C PHE A 288 57.56 29.22 9.64
N PRO A 289 56.81 30.31 9.37
CA PRO A 289 57.42 31.64 9.54
C PRO A 289 57.53 31.90 11.03
N ILE A 290 58.78 31.90 11.52
CA ILE A 290 59.07 32.48 12.82
C ILE A 290 59.06 34.00 12.63
N LEU A 291 58.11 34.67 13.28
CA LEU A 291 58.13 36.07 13.67
C LEU A 291 57.61 36.18 15.08
#